data_b8cbc014c0b16a3f8d23c78ea0b93e19
#
_entry.id   b8cbc014c0b16a3f8d23c78ea0b93e19
#
_cell.length_a   1.000
_cell.length_b   1.000
_cell.length_c   1.000
_cell.angle_alpha   90.00
_cell.angle_beta   90.00
_cell.angle_gamma   90.00
#
_symmetry.space_group_name_H-M   'P 1'
#
loop_
_entity.id
_entity.type
_entity.pdbx_description
1 polymer ?
#
loop_
_entity_poly.entity_id
_entity_poly.type
_entity_poly.pdbx_seq_one_letter_code
_entity_poly.pdbx_strand_id
1 'polypeptide(L)'
;MKNNILSAALIALGLSLAGLFVYCGISKIADKDRAVTVKGLSTREVEADYAVWPLSFGWNGNDLPTLYQQIGNVSEKVKSHLLALGFEESDLRQGPISVENNWENYYGDRRPEYKYTLRTSIIVSTDKVKLVVASQGKEADLLKEGIIVTSNKWDLDYQYNGLPELKPAMIEEATQNARAVAQKFADDAQCSLGSIRRASQGQFSVENDQYQPWIKHVRVVTTVDYYLD
;
A
#
# COMPACT_ATOMS: atom_id res chain seq x y z
N MET A 1 -29.28 38.04 -69.16
CA MET A 1 -28.39 38.71 -68.16
C MET A 1 -28.93 38.63 -66.75
N LYS A 2 -30.22 38.86 -66.45
CA LYS A 2 -30.75 38.79 -65.04
C LYS A 2 -30.58 37.43 -64.35
N ASN A 3 -30.73 36.30 -65.04
CA ASN A 3 -30.63 34.98 -64.46
C ASN A 3 -29.17 34.62 -64.04
N ASN A 4 -28.16 35.13 -64.77
CA ASN A 4 -26.76 34.88 -64.44
C ASN A 4 -26.31 35.65 -63.19
N ILE A 5 -26.89 36.83 -62.97
CA ILE A 5 -26.59 37.63 -61.74
C ILE A 5 -27.24 36.96 -60.54
N LEU A 6 -28.42 36.40 -60.65
CA LEU A 6 -29.11 35.68 -59.59
C LEU A 6 -28.33 34.41 -59.18
N SER A 7 -27.86 33.63 -60.17
CA SER A 7 -27.04 32.44 -59.94
C SER A 7 -25.70 32.77 -59.29
N ALA A 8 -25.06 33.84 -59.75
CA ALA A 8 -23.79 34.30 -59.11
C ALA A 8 -23.99 34.76 -57.67
N ALA A 9 -25.11 35.45 -57.39
CA ALA A 9 -25.44 35.86 -56.02
C ALA A 9 -25.74 34.67 -55.11
N LEU A 10 -26.44 33.65 -55.60
CA LEU A 10 -26.69 32.41 -54.83
C LEU A 10 -25.40 31.62 -54.53
N ILE A 11 -24.50 31.55 -55.53
CA ILE A 11 -23.18 30.88 -55.32
C ILE A 11 -22.33 31.66 -54.28
N ALA A 12 -22.29 32.99 -54.41
CA ALA A 12 -21.58 33.85 -53.48
C ALA A 12 -22.13 33.71 -52.04
N LEU A 13 -23.47 33.66 -51.89
CA LEU A 13 -24.10 33.43 -50.59
C LEU A 13 -23.79 32.04 -50.03
N GLY A 14 -23.82 31.00 -50.87
CA GLY A 14 -23.46 29.65 -50.47
C GLY A 14 -22.02 29.52 -50.00
N LEU A 15 -21.06 30.16 -50.73
CA LEU A 15 -19.66 30.19 -50.35
C LEU A 15 -19.42 30.99 -49.04
N SER A 16 -20.13 32.10 -48.85
CA SER A 16 -20.03 32.89 -47.62
C SER A 16 -20.55 32.10 -46.40
N LEU A 17 -21.68 31.41 -46.54
CA LEU A 17 -22.22 30.53 -45.50
C LEU A 17 -21.27 29.36 -45.20
N ALA A 18 -20.73 28.72 -46.22
CA ALA A 18 -19.75 27.64 -46.04
C ALA A 18 -18.48 28.14 -45.30
N GLY A 19 -17.95 29.32 -45.67
CA GLY A 19 -16.84 29.98 -44.97
C GLY A 19 -17.15 30.27 -43.52
N LEU A 20 -18.35 30.70 -43.20
CA LEU A 20 -18.82 31.00 -41.87
C LEU A 20 -18.93 29.71 -41.01
N PHE A 21 -19.43 28.61 -41.59
CA PHE A 21 -19.46 27.32 -40.91
C PHE A 21 -18.07 26.76 -40.65
N VAL A 22 -17.13 26.89 -41.60
CA VAL A 22 -15.75 26.48 -41.45
C VAL A 22 -15.06 27.31 -40.35
N TYR A 23 -15.27 28.64 -40.38
CA TYR A 23 -14.74 29.53 -39.35
C TYR A 23 -15.24 29.17 -37.94
N CYS A 24 -16.57 28.98 -37.79
CA CYS A 24 -17.16 28.55 -36.53
C CYS A 24 -16.69 27.15 -36.08
N GLY A 25 -16.40 26.26 -37.01
CA GLY A 25 -15.85 24.93 -36.72
C GLY A 25 -14.41 25.00 -36.20
N ILE A 26 -13.57 25.81 -36.86
CA ILE A 26 -12.15 25.97 -36.48
C ILE A 26 -12.02 26.71 -35.15
N SER A 27 -12.81 27.78 -34.92
CA SER A 27 -12.77 28.50 -33.64
C SER A 27 -13.14 27.62 -32.45
N LYS A 28 -14.13 26.74 -32.58
CA LYS A 28 -14.50 25.76 -31.57
C LYS A 28 -13.39 24.71 -31.28
N ILE A 29 -12.56 24.41 -32.29
CA ILE A 29 -11.42 23.50 -32.11
C ILE A 29 -10.27 24.22 -31.38
N ALA A 30 -10.00 25.48 -31.70
CA ALA A 30 -8.96 26.27 -31.04
C ALA A 30 -9.26 26.53 -29.53
N ASP A 31 -10.53 26.75 -29.21
CA ASP A 31 -10.93 26.93 -27.80
C ASP A 31 -10.83 25.63 -26.98
N LYS A 32 -10.89 24.45 -27.62
CA LYS A 32 -10.73 23.15 -26.96
C LYS A 32 -9.29 22.86 -26.52
N ASP A 33 -8.29 23.63 -26.93
CA ASP A 33 -6.89 23.45 -26.52
C ASP A 33 -6.56 24.19 -25.21
N ARG A 34 -7.44 25.04 -24.71
CA ARG A 34 -7.29 25.68 -23.41
C ARG A 34 -7.69 24.69 -22.32
N ALA A 35 -6.69 24.13 -21.64
CA ALA A 35 -6.92 23.20 -20.54
C ALA A 35 -5.90 23.44 -19.43
N VAL A 36 -6.32 23.20 -18.20
CA VAL A 36 -5.44 23.18 -17.02
C VAL A 36 -5.37 21.77 -16.48
N THR A 37 -4.16 21.29 -16.26
CA THR A 37 -3.88 20.00 -15.59
C THR A 37 -3.57 20.24 -14.13
N VAL A 38 -4.34 19.64 -13.25
CA VAL A 38 -4.18 19.76 -11.80
C VAL A 38 -4.09 18.39 -11.14
N LYS A 39 -3.48 18.38 -9.95
CA LYS A 39 -3.42 17.18 -9.12
C LYS A 39 -4.12 17.47 -7.80
N GLY A 40 -5.03 16.57 -7.42
CA GLY A 40 -5.61 16.54 -6.10
C GLY A 40 -5.04 15.38 -5.31
N LEU A 41 -4.80 15.61 -4.04
CA LEU A 41 -4.25 14.65 -3.07
C LEU A 41 -5.30 14.36 -2.01
N SER A 42 -5.43 13.09 -1.64
CA SER A 42 -6.03 12.67 -0.38
C SER A 42 -5.07 11.80 0.39
N THR A 43 -4.98 12.03 1.68
CA THR A 43 -4.16 11.24 2.62
C THR A 43 -4.99 10.88 3.84
N ARG A 44 -4.83 9.65 4.32
CA ARG A 44 -5.45 9.16 5.55
C ARG A 44 -4.41 8.44 6.38
N GLU A 45 -4.46 8.67 7.67
CA GLU A 45 -3.76 7.90 8.66
C GLU A 45 -4.75 6.88 9.25
N VAL A 46 -4.39 5.60 9.23
CA VAL A 46 -5.23 4.51 9.72
C VAL A 46 -4.39 3.54 10.54
N GLU A 47 -5.00 2.88 11.52
CA GLU A 47 -4.37 1.78 12.24
C GLU A 47 -4.42 0.52 11.38
N ALA A 48 -3.38 -0.29 11.41
CA ALA A 48 -3.38 -1.63 10.84
C ALA A 48 -4.49 -2.48 11.49
N ASP A 49 -5.13 -3.33 10.70
CA ASP A 49 -6.22 -4.19 11.14
C ASP A 49 -5.80 -5.67 11.26
N TYR A 50 -4.58 -5.98 10.89
CA TYR A 50 -4.01 -7.32 10.97
C TYR A 50 -2.51 -7.26 11.23
N ALA A 51 -2.00 -8.26 11.97
CA ALA A 51 -0.57 -8.39 12.25
C ALA A 51 -0.11 -9.83 12.06
N VAL A 52 1.09 -9.98 11.49
CA VAL A 52 1.81 -11.25 11.39
C VAL A 52 3.13 -11.11 12.12
N TRP A 53 3.28 -11.84 13.21
CA TRP A 53 4.43 -11.76 14.10
C TRP A 53 5.12 -13.12 14.24
N PRO A 54 6.21 -13.39 13.53
CA PRO A 54 6.98 -14.60 13.68
C PRO A 54 7.96 -14.49 14.86
N LEU A 55 7.88 -15.46 15.76
CA LEU A 55 8.78 -15.65 16.88
C LEU A 55 9.65 -16.87 16.60
N SER A 56 10.89 -16.64 16.20
CA SER A 56 11.83 -17.68 15.81
C SER A 56 12.69 -18.10 17.01
N PHE A 57 12.92 -19.39 17.15
CA PHE A 57 13.78 -19.96 18.18
C PHE A 57 14.48 -21.21 17.67
N GLY A 58 15.55 -21.60 18.32
CA GLY A 58 16.32 -22.77 17.91
C GLY A 58 17.02 -23.45 19.07
N TRP A 59 17.52 -24.65 18.81
CA TRP A 59 18.28 -25.45 19.75
C TRP A 59 19.43 -26.16 19.05
N ASN A 60 20.56 -26.31 19.76
CA ASN A 60 21.77 -26.92 19.21
C ASN A 60 22.05 -28.25 19.92
N GLY A 61 22.61 -29.21 19.20
CA GLY A 61 23.03 -30.48 19.79
C GLY A 61 23.63 -31.45 18.77
N ASN A 62 23.91 -32.66 19.24
CA ASN A 62 24.60 -33.69 18.45
C ASN A 62 23.70 -34.88 18.06
N ASP A 63 22.52 -34.99 18.70
CA ASP A 63 21.57 -36.07 18.46
C ASP A 63 20.23 -35.49 17.97
N LEU A 64 19.85 -35.82 16.74
CA LEU A 64 18.64 -35.30 16.10
C LEU A 64 17.34 -35.69 16.82
N PRO A 65 17.13 -36.96 17.21
CA PRO A 65 15.91 -37.33 17.94
C PRO A 65 15.70 -36.54 19.23
N THR A 66 16.75 -36.40 20.03
CA THR A 66 16.73 -35.60 21.26
C THR A 66 16.46 -34.13 20.98
N LEU A 67 17.11 -33.55 19.95
CA LEU A 67 16.87 -32.18 19.54
C LEU A 67 15.43 -31.95 19.09
N TYR A 68 14.85 -32.88 18.34
CA TYR A 68 13.47 -32.80 17.88
C TYR A 68 12.49 -32.77 19.06
N GLN A 69 12.71 -33.58 20.08
CA GLN A 69 11.89 -33.56 21.29
C GLN A 69 12.06 -32.25 22.07
N GLN A 70 13.30 -31.75 22.18
CA GLN A 70 13.57 -30.48 22.86
C GLN A 70 12.90 -29.31 22.16
N ILE A 71 13.00 -29.21 20.83
CA ILE A 71 12.38 -28.10 20.08
C ILE A 71 10.85 -28.17 20.21
N GLY A 72 10.26 -29.37 20.29
CA GLY A 72 8.83 -29.54 20.56
C GLY A 72 8.44 -28.99 21.92
N ASN A 73 9.19 -29.33 22.97
CA ASN A 73 8.96 -28.81 24.33
C ASN A 73 9.09 -27.28 24.40
N VAL A 74 10.09 -26.73 23.70
CA VAL A 74 10.26 -25.27 23.59
C VAL A 74 9.09 -24.63 22.87
N SER A 75 8.63 -25.23 21.78
CA SER A 75 7.45 -24.75 21.04
C SER A 75 6.20 -24.65 21.92
N GLU A 76 5.94 -25.68 22.74
CA GLU A 76 4.79 -25.67 23.65
C GLU A 76 4.94 -24.60 24.75
N LYS A 77 6.15 -24.33 25.24
CA LYS A 77 6.38 -23.24 26.19
C LYS A 77 6.15 -21.87 25.56
N VAL A 78 6.64 -21.65 24.33
CA VAL A 78 6.40 -20.39 23.59
C VAL A 78 4.90 -20.20 23.33
N LYS A 79 4.19 -21.24 22.92
CA LYS A 79 2.73 -21.18 22.76
C LYS A 79 2.02 -20.82 24.07
N SER A 80 2.37 -21.53 25.15
CA SER A 80 1.77 -21.28 26.47
C SER A 80 2.00 -19.84 26.94
N HIS A 81 3.19 -19.28 26.69
CA HIS A 81 3.50 -17.89 26.98
C HIS A 81 2.61 -16.94 26.17
N LEU A 82 2.43 -17.17 24.85
CA LEU A 82 1.58 -16.36 24.01
C LEU A 82 0.11 -16.43 24.42
N LEU A 83 -0.39 -17.63 24.77
CA LEU A 83 -1.75 -17.79 25.30
C LEU A 83 -1.94 -17.02 26.63
N ALA A 84 -0.93 -17.02 27.49
CA ALA A 84 -0.94 -16.24 28.74
C ALA A 84 -0.95 -14.72 28.50
N LEU A 85 -0.39 -14.25 27.37
CA LEU A 85 -0.47 -12.85 26.94
C LEU A 85 -1.85 -12.45 26.40
N GLY A 86 -2.74 -13.42 26.12
CA GLY A 86 -4.12 -13.19 25.65
C GLY A 86 -4.36 -13.49 24.17
N PHE A 87 -3.39 -14.09 23.47
CA PHE A 87 -3.62 -14.64 22.13
C PHE A 87 -4.47 -15.91 22.22
N GLU A 88 -5.17 -16.21 21.15
CA GLU A 88 -5.95 -17.45 21.02
C GLU A 88 -5.15 -18.52 20.29
N GLU A 89 -5.49 -19.79 20.46
CA GLU A 89 -4.81 -20.88 19.75
C GLU A 89 -4.98 -20.77 18.23
N SER A 90 -6.12 -20.23 17.79
CA SER A 90 -6.40 -19.92 16.38
C SER A 90 -5.46 -18.87 15.78
N ASP A 91 -4.91 -17.98 16.62
CA ASP A 91 -3.95 -16.95 16.20
C ASP A 91 -2.54 -17.54 15.99
N LEU A 92 -2.27 -18.75 16.52
CA LEU A 92 -0.95 -19.35 16.59
C LEU A 92 -0.75 -20.44 15.55
N ARG A 93 0.31 -20.34 14.77
CA ARG A 93 0.70 -21.36 13.79
C ARG A 93 2.15 -21.78 13.98
N GLN A 94 2.39 -23.10 13.98
CA GLN A 94 3.74 -23.65 13.98
C GLN A 94 4.36 -23.46 12.59
N GLY A 95 5.54 -22.82 12.54
CA GLY A 95 6.37 -22.73 11.35
C GLY A 95 7.11 -24.06 11.05
N PRO A 96 7.71 -24.17 9.86
CA PRO A 96 8.50 -25.35 9.51
C PRO A 96 9.72 -25.48 10.41
N ILE A 97 10.14 -26.71 10.69
CA ILE A 97 11.40 -27.01 11.36
C ILE A 97 12.50 -27.09 10.31
N SER A 98 13.52 -26.25 10.44
CA SER A 98 14.73 -26.31 9.63
C SER A 98 15.85 -26.99 10.43
N VAL A 99 16.64 -27.81 9.74
CA VAL A 99 17.79 -28.51 10.31
C VAL A 99 19.04 -28.07 9.55
N GLU A 100 20.01 -27.56 10.27
CA GLU A 100 21.32 -27.19 9.73
C GLU A 100 22.38 -28.16 10.30
N ASN A 101 23.20 -28.73 9.40
CA ASN A 101 24.36 -29.52 9.78
C ASN A 101 25.60 -28.62 9.80
N ASN A 102 26.01 -28.19 10.97
CA ASN A 102 27.12 -27.26 11.15
C ASN A 102 28.47 -27.84 10.75
N TRP A 103 28.58 -29.15 10.57
CA TRP A 103 29.82 -29.82 10.20
C TRP A 103 29.99 -30.03 8.69
N GLU A 104 28.90 -29.95 7.92
CA GLU A 104 28.89 -30.29 6.50
C GLU A 104 29.62 -29.24 5.64
N ASN A 105 29.51 -27.98 6.00
CA ASN A 105 30.09 -26.86 5.25
C ASN A 105 31.15 -26.10 6.05
N TYR A 106 31.78 -26.78 7.00
CA TYR A 106 32.77 -26.14 7.85
C TYR A 106 34.18 -26.21 7.25
N TYR A 107 34.77 -25.04 7.02
CA TYR A 107 36.11 -24.86 6.42
C TYR A 107 37.05 -24.16 7.42
N GLY A 108 37.22 -24.67 8.63
CA GLY A 108 38.05 -24.04 9.65
C GLY A 108 38.85 -25.05 10.48
N ASP A 109 39.79 -24.55 11.27
CA ASP A 109 40.65 -25.39 12.10
C ASP A 109 39.94 -26.00 13.33
N ARG A 110 38.80 -25.46 13.71
CA ARG A 110 38.05 -25.92 14.88
C ARG A 110 36.58 -26.16 14.50
N ARG A 111 36.15 -27.42 14.55
CA ARG A 111 34.73 -27.76 14.31
C ARG A 111 33.82 -27.11 15.37
N PRO A 112 32.62 -26.68 14.97
CA PRO A 112 31.58 -26.26 15.92
C PRO A 112 31.30 -27.36 16.95
N GLU A 113 31.03 -26.97 18.19
CA GLU A 113 30.76 -27.88 19.31
C GLU A 113 29.53 -28.76 18.99
N TYR A 114 28.50 -28.16 18.40
CA TYR A 114 27.27 -28.86 18.09
C TYR A 114 27.18 -29.14 16.57
N LYS A 115 26.86 -30.40 16.25
CA LYS A 115 26.72 -30.87 14.88
C LYS A 115 25.49 -30.29 14.20
N TYR A 116 24.39 -30.18 14.94
CA TYR A 116 23.10 -29.76 14.39
C TYR A 116 22.56 -28.53 15.10
N THR A 117 21.92 -27.66 14.31
CA THR A 117 21.07 -26.57 14.77
C THR A 117 19.68 -26.78 14.22
N LEU A 118 18.69 -26.94 15.10
CA LEU A 118 17.28 -26.94 14.71
C LEU A 118 16.69 -25.56 14.96
N ARG A 119 15.92 -25.06 13.99
CA ARG A 119 15.20 -23.80 14.12
C ARG A 119 13.75 -23.98 13.69
N THR A 120 12.86 -23.28 14.37
CA THR A 120 11.45 -23.18 14.03
C THR A 120 10.91 -21.84 14.48
N SER A 121 9.64 -21.57 14.24
CA SER A 121 8.97 -20.38 14.71
C SER A 121 7.53 -20.68 15.15
N ILE A 122 7.01 -19.87 16.04
CA ILE A 122 5.57 -19.71 16.21
C ILE A 122 5.19 -18.39 15.54
N ILE A 123 4.24 -18.46 14.61
CA ILE A 123 3.75 -17.31 13.88
C ILE A 123 2.42 -16.91 14.49
N VAL A 124 2.37 -15.73 15.06
CA VAL A 124 1.14 -15.09 15.52
C VAL A 124 0.52 -14.36 14.33
N SER A 125 -0.72 -14.69 13.99
CA SER A 125 -1.47 -14.07 12.89
C SER A 125 -2.85 -13.66 13.42
N THR A 126 -3.06 -12.37 13.66
CA THR A 126 -4.22 -11.91 14.43
C THR A 126 -4.71 -10.52 13.99
N ASP A 127 -5.98 -10.25 14.20
CA ASP A 127 -6.60 -8.92 14.09
C ASP A 127 -6.40 -8.06 15.38
N LYS A 128 -5.89 -8.67 16.46
CA LYS A 128 -5.63 -8.01 17.74
C LYS A 128 -4.31 -7.21 17.69
N VAL A 129 -4.18 -6.27 16.75
CA VAL A 129 -2.95 -5.49 16.53
C VAL A 129 -2.45 -4.83 17.80
N LYS A 130 -3.33 -4.24 18.60
CA LYS A 130 -2.98 -3.58 19.88
C LYS A 130 -2.37 -4.55 20.89
N LEU A 131 -2.82 -5.81 20.88
CA LEU A 131 -2.25 -6.85 21.74
C LEU A 131 -0.83 -7.20 21.29
N VAL A 132 -0.59 -7.30 19.98
CA VAL A 132 0.76 -7.52 19.44
C VAL A 132 1.70 -6.39 19.85
N VAL A 133 1.29 -5.13 19.67
CA VAL A 133 2.07 -3.95 20.08
C VAL A 133 2.39 -3.97 21.58
N ALA A 134 1.41 -4.32 22.42
CA ALA A 134 1.57 -4.38 23.88
C ALA A 134 2.40 -5.60 24.34
N SER A 135 2.55 -6.60 23.48
CA SER A 135 3.30 -7.83 23.79
C SER A 135 4.74 -7.79 23.31
N GLN A 136 5.12 -6.81 22.48
CA GLN A 136 6.51 -6.62 22.09
C GLN A 136 7.40 -6.39 23.30
N GLY A 137 8.51 -7.13 23.35
CA GLY A 137 9.47 -7.09 24.47
C GLY A 137 9.13 -8.04 25.62
N LYS A 138 7.91 -8.61 25.70
CA LYS A 138 7.54 -9.58 26.75
C LYS A 138 8.10 -10.97 26.46
N GLU A 139 8.53 -11.26 25.22
CA GLU A 139 9.31 -12.44 24.87
C GLU A 139 10.62 -12.56 25.70
N ALA A 140 11.09 -11.45 26.28
CA ALA A 140 12.20 -11.45 27.22
C ALA A 140 11.95 -12.33 28.48
N ASP A 141 10.70 -12.58 28.84
CA ASP A 141 10.38 -13.49 29.95
C ASP A 141 10.76 -14.94 29.64
N LEU A 142 10.74 -15.35 28.37
CA LEU A 142 11.18 -16.67 27.92
C LEU A 142 12.70 -16.87 28.11
N LEU A 143 13.47 -15.78 28.10
CA LEU A 143 14.91 -15.83 28.40
C LEU A 143 15.19 -16.34 29.83
N LYS A 144 14.31 -16.06 30.79
CA LYS A 144 14.42 -16.56 32.18
C LYS A 144 14.31 -18.08 32.25
N GLU A 145 13.62 -18.67 31.23
CA GLU A 145 13.51 -20.13 31.08
C GLU A 145 14.60 -20.74 30.17
N GLY A 146 15.57 -19.92 29.74
CA GLY A 146 16.65 -20.33 28.85
C GLY A 146 16.24 -20.45 27.39
N ILE A 147 15.08 -19.90 27.01
CA ILE A 147 14.58 -19.91 25.63
C ILE A 147 14.93 -18.58 24.98
N ILE A 148 15.78 -18.64 23.96
CA ILE A 148 16.14 -17.47 23.16
C ILE A 148 15.18 -17.39 22.00
N VAL A 149 14.29 -16.41 22.04
CA VAL A 149 13.39 -16.09 20.95
C VAL A 149 13.96 -14.91 20.18
N THR A 150 14.09 -15.06 18.89
CA THR A 150 14.47 -13.98 17.97
C THR A 150 13.21 -13.50 17.28
N SER A 151 12.79 -12.30 17.64
CA SER A 151 11.74 -11.57 16.95
C SER A 151 12.42 -10.40 16.24
N ASN A 152 12.65 -10.54 14.94
CA ASN A 152 13.19 -9.45 14.17
C ASN A 152 12.12 -8.39 13.95
N LYS A 153 12.44 -7.15 14.26
CA LYS A 153 11.57 -5.99 13.98
C LYS A 153 11.11 -5.95 12.51
N TRP A 154 11.94 -6.46 11.59
CA TRP A 154 11.67 -6.48 10.16
C TRP A 154 10.76 -7.63 9.72
N ASP A 155 10.61 -8.66 10.54
CA ASP A 155 9.78 -9.82 10.25
C ASP A 155 8.33 -9.61 10.75
N LEU A 156 8.11 -8.63 11.65
CA LEU A 156 6.80 -8.25 12.13
C LEU A 156 6.11 -7.36 11.09
N ASP A 157 5.08 -7.91 10.46
CA ASP A 157 4.30 -7.24 9.43
C ASP A 157 2.93 -6.81 9.97
N TYR A 158 2.65 -5.53 9.84
CA TYR A 158 1.34 -4.96 10.11
C TYR A 158 0.64 -4.67 8.79
N GLN A 159 -0.59 -5.13 8.63
CA GLN A 159 -1.35 -5.04 7.40
C GLN A 159 -2.61 -4.19 7.61
N TYR A 160 -3.04 -3.53 6.55
CA TYR A 160 -4.31 -2.82 6.50
C TYR A 160 -5.14 -3.38 5.34
N ASN A 161 -6.17 -4.14 5.67
CA ASN A 161 -7.06 -4.80 4.71
C ASN A 161 -8.30 -3.94 4.39
N GLY A 162 -8.63 -2.94 5.22
CA GLY A 162 -9.76 -2.03 5.05
C GLY A 162 -9.63 -1.02 3.89
N LEU A 163 -8.57 -1.12 3.08
CA LEU A 163 -8.34 -0.23 1.95
C LEU A 163 -9.50 -0.17 0.93
N PRO A 164 -10.19 -1.27 0.56
CA PRO A 164 -11.32 -1.21 -0.38
C PRO A 164 -12.45 -0.29 0.09
N GLU A 165 -12.72 -0.25 1.38
CA GLU A 165 -13.78 0.56 1.98
C GLU A 165 -13.41 2.04 2.01
N LEU A 166 -12.12 2.35 2.14
CA LEU A 166 -11.60 3.71 2.22
C LEU A 166 -11.49 4.38 0.84
N LYS A 167 -11.27 3.60 -0.21
CA LYS A 167 -11.02 4.09 -1.57
C LYS A 167 -12.06 5.09 -2.09
N PRO A 168 -13.39 4.86 -2.01
CA PRO A 168 -14.36 5.78 -2.59
C PRO A 168 -14.27 7.17 -1.99
N ALA A 169 -14.19 7.27 -0.67
CA ALA A 169 -14.11 8.55 0.03
C ALA A 169 -12.83 9.32 -0.29
N MET A 170 -11.70 8.61 -0.40
CA MET A 170 -10.42 9.22 -0.74
C MET A 170 -10.36 9.71 -2.20
N ILE A 171 -10.98 8.98 -3.14
CA ILE A 171 -11.08 9.40 -4.54
C ILE A 171 -11.94 10.66 -4.64
N GLU A 172 -13.07 10.69 -3.94
CA GLU A 172 -13.94 11.87 -3.92
C GLU A 172 -13.19 13.10 -3.40
N GLU A 173 -12.51 12.98 -2.25
CA GLU A 173 -11.72 14.07 -1.67
C GLU A 173 -10.59 14.53 -2.60
N ALA A 174 -9.82 13.59 -3.19
CA ALA A 174 -8.76 13.94 -4.12
C ALA A 174 -9.31 14.67 -5.37
N THR A 175 -10.48 14.27 -5.87
CA THR A 175 -11.12 14.92 -7.01
C THR A 175 -11.63 16.32 -6.64
N GLN A 176 -12.22 16.48 -5.45
CA GLN A 176 -12.64 17.79 -4.95
C GLN A 176 -11.45 18.73 -4.77
N ASN A 177 -10.34 18.24 -4.21
CA ASN A 177 -9.12 19.01 -4.06
C ASN A 177 -8.51 19.43 -5.41
N ALA A 178 -8.52 18.52 -6.40
CA ALA A 178 -8.10 18.86 -7.77
C ALA A 178 -8.97 19.98 -8.35
N ARG A 179 -10.28 19.89 -8.20
CA ARG A 179 -11.22 20.91 -8.69
C ARG A 179 -10.99 22.27 -8.02
N ALA A 180 -10.78 22.28 -6.71
CA ALA A 180 -10.50 23.52 -5.97
C ALA A 180 -9.23 24.21 -6.46
N VAL A 181 -8.19 23.44 -6.80
CA VAL A 181 -6.95 23.98 -7.39
C VAL A 181 -7.21 24.49 -8.80
N ALA A 182 -7.94 23.74 -9.64
CA ALA A 182 -8.29 24.17 -10.99
C ALA A 182 -9.09 25.49 -10.99
N GLN A 183 -10.03 25.64 -10.05
CA GLN A 183 -10.83 26.88 -9.91
C GLN A 183 -9.94 28.08 -9.61
N LYS A 184 -8.95 27.94 -8.73
CA LYS A 184 -7.97 29.03 -8.45
C LYS A 184 -7.19 29.42 -9.68
N PHE A 185 -6.74 28.46 -10.50
CA PHE A 185 -6.06 28.77 -11.76
C PHE A 185 -6.97 29.50 -12.75
N ALA A 186 -8.25 29.10 -12.85
CA ALA A 186 -9.21 29.77 -13.70
C ALA A 186 -9.46 31.21 -13.24
N ASP A 187 -9.66 31.42 -11.92
CA ASP A 187 -9.87 32.74 -11.33
C ASP A 187 -8.66 33.66 -11.58
N ASP A 188 -7.44 33.16 -11.34
CA ASP A 188 -6.19 33.92 -11.55
C ASP A 188 -5.97 34.28 -13.04
N ALA A 189 -6.42 33.38 -13.95
CA ALA A 189 -6.36 33.61 -15.39
C ALA A 189 -7.53 34.45 -15.93
N GLN A 190 -8.46 34.87 -15.06
CA GLN A 190 -9.68 35.63 -15.43
C GLN A 190 -10.53 34.87 -16.48
N CYS A 191 -10.63 33.54 -16.37
CA CYS A 191 -11.47 32.68 -17.18
C CYS A 191 -12.35 31.82 -16.29
N SER A 192 -13.30 31.09 -16.89
CA SER A 192 -14.16 30.16 -16.14
C SER A 192 -13.65 28.73 -16.24
N LEU A 193 -13.87 27.96 -15.15
CA LEU A 193 -13.55 26.54 -15.16
C LEU A 193 -14.64 25.75 -15.88
N GLY A 194 -14.26 25.13 -16.99
CA GLY A 194 -15.14 24.31 -17.81
C GLY A 194 -15.28 22.86 -17.29
N SER A 195 -15.71 21.97 -18.17
CA SER A 195 -15.92 20.55 -17.87
C SER A 195 -14.59 19.78 -17.77
N ILE A 196 -14.67 18.59 -17.21
CA ILE A 196 -13.51 17.67 -17.18
C ILE A 196 -13.22 17.20 -18.60
N ARG A 197 -11.99 17.41 -19.06
CA ARG A 197 -11.46 16.88 -20.31
C ARG A 197 -10.98 15.44 -20.16
N ARG A 198 -10.25 15.20 -19.07
CA ARG A 198 -9.68 13.89 -18.73
C ARG A 198 -9.47 13.79 -17.22
N ALA A 199 -9.73 12.61 -16.68
CA ALA A 199 -9.38 12.27 -15.31
C ALA A 199 -8.58 10.97 -15.27
N SER A 200 -7.55 10.93 -14.43
CA SER A 200 -6.73 9.75 -14.20
C SER A 200 -6.46 9.63 -12.71
N GLN A 201 -6.81 8.48 -12.17
CA GLN A 201 -6.53 8.15 -10.78
C GLN A 201 -5.17 7.45 -10.68
N GLY A 202 -4.30 7.92 -9.81
CA GLY A 202 -3.07 7.24 -9.44
C GLY A 202 -3.31 6.00 -8.58
N GLN A 203 -2.27 5.22 -8.38
CA GLN A 203 -2.30 4.07 -7.47
C GLN A 203 -2.39 4.57 -6.02
N PHE A 204 -3.07 3.79 -5.19
CA PHE A 204 -3.01 3.96 -3.75
C PHE A 204 -1.67 3.45 -3.24
N SER A 205 -0.95 4.27 -2.47
CA SER A 205 0.17 3.82 -1.66
C SER A 205 -0.28 3.65 -0.21
N VAL A 206 0.22 2.59 0.42
CA VAL A 206 0.06 2.33 1.86
C VAL A 206 1.46 2.18 2.41
N GLU A 207 1.87 3.12 3.23
CA GLU A 207 3.22 3.18 3.79
C GLU A 207 3.14 3.08 5.31
N ASN A 208 4.14 2.46 5.92
CA ASN A 208 4.23 2.39 7.37
C ASN A 208 4.73 3.72 7.92
N ASP A 209 4.21 4.12 9.08
CA ASP A 209 4.89 5.14 9.86
C ASP A 209 6.27 4.62 10.31
N GLN A 210 7.25 5.50 10.31
CA GLN A 210 8.65 5.16 10.61
C GLN A 210 8.86 4.64 12.03
N TYR A 211 8.11 5.18 12.98
CA TYR A 211 8.27 4.88 14.42
C TYR A 211 7.17 3.98 14.96
N GLN A 212 6.00 4.03 14.33
CA GLN A 212 4.81 3.28 14.70
C GLN A 212 4.30 2.47 13.49
N PRO A 213 4.96 1.36 13.14
CA PRO A 213 4.68 0.62 11.90
C PRO A 213 3.26 0.04 11.83
N TRP A 214 2.52 0.03 12.94
CA TRP A 214 1.09 -0.29 12.98
C TRP A 214 0.19 0.88 12.53
N ILE A 215 0.74 2.09 12.37
CA ILE A 215 0.06 3.21 11.73
C ILE A 215 0.42 3.20 10.24
N LYS A 216 -0.59 3.32 9.39
CA LYS A 216 -0.45 3.33 7.94
C LYS A 216 -0.84 4.68 7.38
N HIS A 217 -0.01 5.21 6.51
CA HIS A 217 -0.30 6.40 5.72
C HIS A 217 -0.81 5.96 4.34
N VAL A 218 -2.12 6.08 4.14
CA VAL A 218 -2.76 5.80 2.85
C VAL A 218 -2.80 7.08 2.04
N ARG A 219 -2.34 7.03 0.80
CA ARG A 219 -2.26 8.18 -0.08
C ARG A 219 -2.78 7.83 -1.47
N VAL A 220 -3.49 8.77 -2.09
CA VAL A 220 -3.87 8.72 -3.50
C VAL A 220 -3.73 10.10 -4.15
N VAL A 221 -3.32 10.12 -5.41
CA VAL A 221 -3.26 11.32 -6.23
C VAL A 221 -4.18 11.14 -7.44
N THR A 222 -5.09 12.08 -7.64
CA THR A 222 -5.94 12.14 -8.84
C THR A 222 -5.45 13.29 -9.73
N THR A 223 -5.20 13.01 -11.01
CA THR A 223 -4.84 14.03 -12.00
C THR A 223 -6.06 14.31 -12.85
N VAL A 224 -6.43 15.57 -12.98
CA VAL A 224 -7.61 16.00 -13.76
C VAL A 224 -7.24 17.14 -14.67
N ASP A 225 -7.66 17.01 -15.93
CA ASP A 225 -7.57 18.07 -16.93
C ASP A 225 -8.95 18.71 -17.06
N TYR A 226 -9.03 20.01 -16.88
CA TYR A 226 -10.24 20.81 -17.07
C TYR A 226 -10.08 21.73 -18.25
N TYR A 227 -11.16 21.93 -19.02
CA TYR A 227 -11.22 23.01 -19.97
C TYR A 227 -11.27 24.37 -19.26
N LEU A 228 -10.73 25.40 -19.91
CA LEU A 228 -10.83 26.79 -19.48
C LEU A 228 -11.64 27.53 -20.57
N ASP A 229 -12.77 28.12 -20.16
CA ASP A 229 -13.71 28.84 -21.03
C ASP A 229 -13.55 30.35 -20.88
#